data_6e8fe4f1e2436f4b1413a0ed84ec57fe
#
_entry.id   6e8fe4f1e2436f4b1413a0ed84ec57fe
#
_cell.length_a   1.000
_cell.length_b   1.000
_cell.length_c   1.000
_cell.angle_alpha   90.00
_cell.angle_beta   90.00
_cell.angle_gamma   90.00
#
_symmetry.space_group_name_H-M   'P 1'
#
loop_
_entity.id
_entity.type
_entity.pdbx_description
1 polymer ?
#
loop_
_entity_poly.entity_id
_entity_poly.type
_entity_poly.pdbx_seq_one_letter_code
_entity_poly.pdbx_strand_id
1 'polypeptide(L)'
;MSEWDKKHGVMHRYDLTAHIYDMQYAEEQTAKIRAALEGLKMEKHSLVLDAGCGTGLLFGYVADKAEATVGLDISRKILLQAKKRVKNFQNMHLILADADNMPLKENIFSHVFGITLIQNMPNPAKTLNEIRRVAKENAVIVVTGMKKAFTLEGFEGLLRDARLGIISLRYESLKCYVAVCTKIYH
;
A
#
# COMPACT_ATOMS: atom_id res chain seq x y z
N MET A 1 17.17 -19.54 2.81
CA MET A 1 15.77 -19.24 2.39
C MET A 1 15.83 -18.03 1.47
N SER A 2 15.43 -18.20 0.21
CA SER A 2 15.46 -17.12 -0.78
C SER A 2 14.40 -16.03 -0.48
N GLU A 3 14.52 -14.84 -1.11
CA GLU A 3 13.45 -13.82 -1.01
C GLU A 3 12.12 -14.36 -1.53
N TRP A 4 12.17 -15.20 -2.57
CA TRP A 4 11.00 -15.83 -3.16
C TRP A 4 10.32 -16.81 -2.21
N ASP A 5 11.08 -17.60 -1.45
CA ASP A 5 10.52 -18.52 -0.44
C ASP A 5 9.76 -17.74 0.65
N LYS A 6 10.30 -16.59 1.08
CA LYS A 6 9.62 -15.70 2.05
C LYS A 6 8.32 -15.14 1.49
N LYS A 7 8.32 -14.67 0.23
CA LYS A 7 7.11 -14.18 -0.44
C LYS A 7 6.06 -15.26 -0.60
N HIS A 8 6.47 -16.47 -0.98
CA HIS A 8 5.57 -17.63 -1.04
C HIS A 8 4.93 -17.95 0.31
N GLY A 9 5.70 -17.86 1.41
CA GLY A 9 5.16 -18.04 2.77
C GLY A 9 4.12 -16.98 3.13
N VAL A 10 4.35 -15.73 2.76
CA VAL A 10 3.40 -14.63 2.93
C VAL A 10 2.14 -14.87 2.09
N MET A 11 2.31 -15.13 0.80
CA MET A 11 1.21 -15.40 -0.12
C MET A 11 0.34 -16.58 0.36
N HIS A 12 0.97 -17.70 0.75
CA HIS A 12 0.26 -18.87 1.24
C HIS A 12 -0.58 -18.55 2.49
N ARG A 13 -0.03 -17.81 3.44
CA ARG A 13 -0.76 -17.38 4.65
C ARG A 13 -1.98 -16.53 4.29
N TYR A 14 -1.85 -15.56 3.38
CA TYR A 14 -2.97 -14.73 2.93
C TYR A 14 -3.99 -15.54 2.11
N ASP A 15 -3.54 -16.48 1.30
CA ASP A 15 -4.42 -17.37 0.55
C ASP A 15 -5.28 -18.25 1.47
N LEU A 16 -4.74 -18.71 2.60
CA LEU A 16 -5.49 -19.50 3.58
C LEU A 16 -6.54 -18.68 4.32
N THR A 17 -6.26 -17.41 4.60
CA THR A 17 -7.11 -16.54 5.42
C THR A 17 -7.99 -15.59 4.60
N ALA A 18 -7.89 -15.60 3.26
CA ALA A 18 -8.55 -14.63 2.39
C ALA A 18 -10.07 -14.50 2.64
N HIS A 19 -10.75 -15.61 2.99
CA HIS A 19 -12.20 -15.63 3.20
C HIS A 19 -12.63 -15.05 4.56
N ILE A 20 -11.73 -14.97 5.53
CA ILE A 20 -11.99 -14.44 6.88
C ILE A 20 -11.18 -13.17 7.18
N TYR A 21 -10.36 -12.72 6.23
CA TYR A 21 -9.41 -11.62 6.44
C TYR A 21 -10.10 -10.35 6.95
N ASP A 22 -11.19 -9.96 6.32
CA ASP A 22 -11.95 -8.77 6.71
C ASP A 22 -12.58 -8.93 8.11
N MET A 23 -13.08 -10.11 8.45
CA MET A 23 -13.63 -10.37 9.79
C MET A 23 -12.58 -10.19 10.89
N GLN A 24 -11.32 -10.55 10.60
CA GLN A 24 -10.23 -10.50 11.57
C GLN A 24 -9.58 -9.12 11.66
N TYR A 25 -9.49 -8.39 10.53
CA TYR A 25 -8.60 -7.23 10.42
C TYR A 25 -9.26 -5.96 9.91
N ALA A 26 -10.55 -5.97 9.50
CA ALA A 26 -11.18 -4.80 8.87
C ALA A 26 -11.15 -3.55 9.77
N GLU A 27 -11.37 -3.69 11.07
CA GLU A 27 -11.35 -2.56 12.01
C GLU A 27 -9.96 -1.92 12.07
N GLU A 28 -8.91 -2.75 12.27
CA GLU A 28 -7.52 -2.27 12.31
C GLU A 28 -7.09 -1.66 10.98
N GLN A 29 -7.44 -2.28 9.86
CA GLN A 29 -7.13 -1.74 8.53
C GLN A 29 -7.89 -0.45 8.25
N THR A 30 -9.15 -0.36 8.65
CA THR A 30 -9.96 0.87 8.53
C THR A 30 -9.35 2.02 9.33
N ALA A 31 -8.87 1.79 10.54
CA ALA A 31 -8.19 2.80 11.34
C ALA A 31 -6.93 3.34 10.63
N LYS A 32 -6.12 2.44 10.05
CA LYS A 32 -4.93 2.81 9.24
C LYS A 32 -5.30 3.62 8.01
N ILE A 33 -6.33 3.18 7.27
CA ILE A 33 -6.82 3.87 6.08
C ILE A 33 -7.31 5.27 6.42
N ARG A 34 -8.10 5.42 7.49
CA ARG A 34 -8.56 6.75 7.93
C ARG A 34 -7.39 7.66 8.30
N ALA A 35 -6.44 7.17 9.08
CA ALA A 35 -5.23 7.91 9.43
C ALA A 35 -4.38 8.27 8.18
N ALA A 36 -4.32 7.36 7.20
CA ALA A 36 -3.63 7.56 5.94
C ALA A 36 -4.27 8.66 5.08
N LEU A 37 -5.60 8.72 5.07
CA LEU A 37 -6.37 9.66 4.24
C LEU A 37 -6.62 11.01 4.92
N GLU A 38 -6.36 11.12 6.22
CA GLU A 38 -6.60 12.35 6.97
C GLU A 38 -5.75 13.51 6.45
N GLY A 39 -6.42 14.58 6.01
CA GLY A 39 -5.77 15.76 5.43
C GLY A 39 -5.27 15.60 4.00
N LEU A 40 -5.42 14.42 3.38
CA LEU A 40 -5.07 14.23 1.98
C LEU A 40 -6.14 14.84 1.05
N LYS A 41 -5.67 15.60 0.08
CA LYS A 41 -6.51 16.10 -1.01
C LYS A 41 -6.32 15.17 -2.23
N MET A 42 -7.43 14.65 -2.73
CA MET A 42 -7.46 13.94 -4.00
C MET A 42 -8.31 14.75 -4.98
N GLU A 43 -7.84 14.84 -6.19
CA GLU A 43 -8.56 15.51 -7.28
C GLU A 43 -9.19 14.45 -8.20
N LYS A 44 -10.28 14.82 -8.89
CA LYS A 44 -11.02 13.88 -9.75
C LYS A 44 -10.19 13.23 -10.86
N HIS A 45 -9.06 13.81 -11.22
CA HIS A 45 -8.11 13.26 -12.19
C HIS A 45 -6.90 12.55 -11.52
N SER A 46 -6.99 12.23 -10.24
CA SER A 46 -5.97 11.49 -9.54
C SER A 46 -5.89 10.05 -10.01
N LEU A 47 -4.69 9.57 -10.34
CA LEU A 47 -4.41 8.15 -10.52
C LEU A 47 -3.84 7.59 -9.22
N VAL A 48 -4.48 6.57 -8.69
CA VAL A 48 -4.16 5.98 -7.39
C VAL A 48 -3.62 4.57 -7.55
N LEU A 49 -2.55 4.24 -6.85
CA LEU A 49 -2.05 2.87 -6.69
C LEU A 49 -2.22 2.43 -5.23
N ASP A 50 -2.79 1.25 -5.03
CA ASP A 50 -2.80 0.52 -3.77
C ASP A 50 -1.89 -0.70 -3.92
N ALA A 51 -0.63 -0.57 -3.49
CA ALA A 51 0.37 -1.63 -3.54
C ALA A 51 0.21 -2.57 -2.33
N GLY A 52 -0.07 -3.85 -2.62
CA GLY A 52 -0.49 -4.80 -1.59
C GLY A 52 -1.94 -4.53 -1.17
N CYS A 53 -2.85 -4.38 -2.12
CA CYS A 53 -4.22 -3.93 -1.88
C CYS A 53 -5.07 -4.89 -1.04
N GLY A 54 -4.62 -6.14 -0.86
CA GLY A 54 -5.37 -7.13 -0.11
C GLY A 54 -6.78 -7.34 -0.65
N THR A 55 -7.77 -7.29 0.24
CA THR A 55 -9.19 -7.41 -0.10
C THR A 55 -9.80 -6.12 -0.69
N GLY A 56 -8.99 -5.06 -0.89
CA GLY A 56 -9.41 -3.80 -1.48
C GLY A 56 -10.20 -2.88 -0.54
N LEU A 57 -9.91 -2.91 0.76
CA LEU A 57 -10.59 -2.05 1.73
C LEU A 57 -10.42 -0.56 1.43
N LEU A 58 -9.26 -0.14 0.90
CA LEU A 58 -9.01 1.26 0.54
C LEU A 58 -9.96 1.76 -0.57
N PHE A 59 -10.39 0.88 -1.48
CA PHE A 59 -11.15 1.28 -2.67
C PHE A 59 -12.44 2.04 -2.33
N GLY A 60 -13.18 1.61 -1.29
CA GLY A 60 -14.39 2.30 -0.86
C GLY A 60 -14.18 3.74 -0.36
N TYR A 61 -12.94 4.12 -0.06
CA TYR A 61 -12.60 5.46 0.43
C TYR A 61 -12.10 6.40 -0.68
N VAL A 62 -11.66 5.84 -1.81
CA VAL A 62 -11.04 6.61 -2.91
C VAL A 62 -11.82 6.56 -4.22
N ALA A 63 -12.83 5.69 -4.32
CA ALA A 63 -13.60 5.45 -5.56
C ALA A 63 -14.16 6.72 -6.18
N ASP A 64 -14.81 7.56 -5.38
CA ASP A 64 -15.47 8.79 -5.83
C ASP A 64 -14.51 9.97 -6.00
N LYS A 65 -13.24 9.78 -5.62
CA LYS A 65 -12.22 10.83 -5.55
C LYS A 65 -11.13 10.70 -6.59
N ALA A 66 -11.02 9.54 -7.24
CA ALA A 66 -9.96 9.24 -8.19
C ALA A 66 -10.53 8.99 -9.58
N GLU A 67 -9.77 9.35 -10.63
CA GLU A 67 -10.06 8.98 -12.02
C GLU A 67 -9.99 7.46 -12.18
N ALA A 68 -8.89 6.88 -11.69
CA ALA A 68 -8.71 5.44 -11.65
C ALA A 68 -7.87 5.02 -10.44
N THR A 69 -8.20 3.84 -9.91
CA THR A 69 -7.41 3.19 -8.86
C THR A 69 -6.96 1.82 -9.34
N VAL A 70 -5.67 1.56 -9.21
CA VAL A 70 -5.07 0.25 -9.47
C VAL A 70 -4.73 -0.40 -8.13
N GLY A 71 -5.28 -1.58 -7.87
CA GLY A 71 -4.89 -2.43 -6.76
C GLY A 71 -3.98 -3.55 -7.25
N LEU A 72 -2.85 -3.71 -6.59
CA LEU A 72 -1.86 -4.72 -6.90
C LEU A 72 -1.64 -5.62 -5.70
N ASP A 73 -1.70 -6.94 -5.88
CA ASP A 73 -1.38 -7.91 -4.85
C ASP A 73 -0.76 -9.18 -5.45
N ILE A 74 0.08 -9.88 -4.69
CA ILE A 74 0.71 -11.14 -5.11
C ILE A 74 -0.21 -12.35 -4.89
N SER A 75 -1.19 -12.26 -4.01
CA SER A 75 -2.11 -13.34 -3.67
C SER A 75 -3.33 -13.34 -4.60
N ARG A 76 -3.46 -14.38 -5.42
CA ARG A 76 -4.62 -14.55 -6.28
C ARG A 76 -5.93 -14.68 -5.49
N LYS A 77 -5.92 -15.40 -4.36
CA LYS A 77 -7.15 -15.62 -3.57
C LYS A 77 -7.62 -14.34 -2.90
N ILE A 78 -6.71 -13.52 -2.41
CA ILE A 78 -7.02 -12.19 -1.87
C ILE A 78 -7.62 -11.30 -2.95
N LEU A 79 -7.02 -11.27 -4.15
CA LEU A 79 -7.57 -10.48 -5.27
C LEU A 79 -8.95 -10.93 -5.72
N LEU A 80 -9.32 -12.21 -5.55
CA LEU A 80 -10.68 -12.67 -5.80
C LEU A 80 -11.69 -12.06 -4.80
N GLN A 81 -11.29 -11.77 -3.56
CA GLN A 81 -12.14 -11.03 -2.61
C GLN A 81 -12.21 -9.54 -3.01
N ALA A 82 -11.06 -8.92 -3.34
CA ALA A 82 -11.04 -7.56 -3.86
C ALA A 82 -11.94 -7.40 -5.10
N LYS A 83 -11.92 -8.37 -6.03
CA LYS A 83 -12.78 -8.38 -7.21
C LYS A 83 -14.27 -8.32 -6.89
N LYS A 84 -14.71 -8.99 -5.82
CA LYS A 84 -16.11 -8.90 -5.37
C LYS A 84 -16.46 -7.49 -4.89
N ARG A 85 -15.52 -6.82 -4.21
CA ARG A 85 -15.67 -5.46 -3.69
C ARG A 85 -15.75 -4.42 -4.81
N VAL A 86 -14.90 -4.55 -5.83
CA VAL A 86 -14.85 -3.58 -6.94
C VAL A 86 -15.89 -3.80 -8.03
N LYS A 87 -16.73 -4.83 -7.93
CA LYS A 87 -17.69 -5.22 -8.96
C LYS A 87 -18.56 -4.06 -9.48
N ASN A 88 -18.88 -3.11 -8.62
CA ASN A 88 -19.77 -1.98 -8.93
C ASN A 88 -19.01 -0.69 -9.27
N PHE A 89 -17.66 -0.72 -9.31
CA PHE A 89 -16.83 0.44 -9.63
C PHE A 89 -16.21 0.25 -11.03
N GLN A 90 -16.41 1.21 -11.92
CA GLN A 90 -15.83 1.16 -13.27
C GLN A 90 -14.37 1.62 -13.32
N ASN A 91 -13.95 2.39 -12.33
CA ASN A 91 -12.62 3.01 -12.26
C ASN A 91 -11.63 2.24 -11.36
N MET A 92 -11.95 0.99 -10.98
CA MET A 92 -11.11 0.14 -10.15
C MET A 92 -10.53 -1.01 -10.96
N HIS A 93 -9.21 -1.17 -10.95
CA HIS A 93 -8.48 -2.18 -11.70
C HIS A 93 -7.63 -3.03 -10.76
N LEU A 94 -7.57 -4.34 -10.99
CA LEU A 94 -6.80 -5.27 -10.17
C LEU A 94 -5.70 -5.93 -11.00
N ILE A 95 -4.50 -6.02 -10.43
CA ILE A 95 -3.32 -6.64 -11.05
C ILE A 95 -2.74 -7.67 -10.09
N LEU A 96 -2.57 -8.91 -10.57
CA LEU A 96 -1.82 -9.93 -9.86
C LEU A 96 -0.33 -9.74 -10.18
N ALA A 97 0.42 -9.18 -9.24
CA ALA A 97 1.84 -8.90 -9.42
C ALA A 97 2.58 -8.75 -8.08
N ASP A 98 3.91 -8.82 -8.17
CA ASP A 98 4.82 -8.61 -7.05
C ASP A 98 5.12 -7.10 -6.89
N ALA A 99 4.95 -6.58 -5.68
CA ALA A 99 5.23 -5.18 -5.36
C ALA A 99 6.73 -4.79 -5.47
N ASP A 100 7.63 -5.77 -5.53
CA ASP A 100 9.06 -5.52 -5.78
C ASP A 100 9.41 -5.44 -7.28
N ASN A 101 8.47 -5.74 -8.18
CA ASN A 101 8.64 -5.68 -9.63
C ASN A 101 7.27 -5.37 -10.27
N MET A 102 6.80 -4.15 -10.08
CA MET A 102 5.48 -3.76 -10.57
C MET A 102 5.48 -3.62 -12.11
N PRO A 103 4.55 -4.29 -12.83
CA PRO A 103 4.42 -4.15 -14.29
C PRO A 103 3.72 -2.84 -14.67
N LEU A 104 4.21 -1.74 -14.11
CA LEU A 104 3.64 -0.41 -14.23
C LEU A 104 4.74 0.57 -14.69
N LYS A 105 4.35 1.55 -15.50
CA LYS A 105 5.27 2.60 -15.95
C LYS A 105 5.69 3.48 -14.76
N GLU A 106 6.85 4.08 -14.85
CA GLU A 106 7.31 5.09 -13.91
C GLU A 106 6.53 6.39 -14.03
N ASN A 107 6.47 7.17 -12.96
CA ASN A 107 5.93 8.53 -12.91
C ASN A 107 4.46 8.67 -13.37
N ILE A 108 3.58 7.71 -13.04
CA ILE A 108 2.18 7.79 -13.46
C ILE A 108 1.18 8.02 -12.32
N PHE A 109 1.45 7.57 -11.10
CA PHE A 109 0.50 7.69 -10.00
C PHE A 109 0.70 8.98 -9.22
N SER A 110 -0.39 9.73 -9.02
CA SER A 110 -0.40 10.93 -8.16
C SER A 110 -0.51 10.58 -6.67
N HIS A 111 -1.07 9.39 -6.36
CA HIS A 111 -1.18 8.86 -5.00
C HIS A 111 -0.78 7.39 -4.99
N VAL A 112 0.10 7.01 -4.07
CA VAL A 112 0.54 5.62 -3.91
C VAL A 112 0.39 5.24 -2.44
N PHE A 113 -0.32 4.14 -2.19
CA PHE A 113 -0.52 3.58 -0.87
C PHE A 113 0.19 2.25 -0.74
N GLY A 114 0.94 2.06 0.34
CA GLY A 114 1.54 0.79 0.77
C GLY A 114 1.11 0.48 2.21
N ILE A 115 -0.17 0.15 2.39
CA ILE A 115 -0.77 -0.09 3.71
C ILE A 115 -0.58 -1.55 4.12
N THR A 116 0.11 -1.78 5.24
CA THR A 116 0.41 -3.12 5.76
C THR A 116 1.25 -3.98 4.79
N LEU A 117 2.03 -3.34 3.92
CA LEU A 117 2.83 -4.00 2.89
C LEU A 117 4.26 -4.31 3.35
N ILE A 118 5.05 -3.28 3.72
CA ILE A 118 6.51 -3.36 3.82
C ILE A 118 7.02 -4.35 4.87
N GLN A 119 6.31 -4.56 5.97
CA GLN A 119 6.70 -5.56 6.99
C GLN A 119 6.54 -7.01 6.52
N ASN A 120 5.83 -7.24 5.43
CA ASN A 120 5.64 -8.56 4.81
C ASN A 120 6.65 -8.83 3.69
N MET A 121 7.44 -7.82 3.31
CA MET A 121 8.39 -7.94 2.21
C MET A 121 9.76 -8.41 2.72
N PRO A 122 10.43 -9.32 2.00
CA PRO A 122 11.79 -9.76 2.35
C PRO A 122 12.80 -8.63 2.34
N ASN A 123 12.64 -7.68 1.42
CA ASN A 123 13.48 -6.49 1.26
C ASN A 123 12.59 -5.24 1.13
N PRO A 124 12.20 -4.61 2.25
CA PRO A 124 11.35 -3.42 2.22
C PRO A 124 11.91 -2.26 1.39
N ALA A 125 13.24 -2.10 1.34
CA ALA A 125 13.87 -1.04 0.54
C ALA A 125 13.60 -1.21 -0.97
N LYS A 126 13.61 -2.45 -1.47
CA LYS A 126 13.28 -2.75 -2.87
C LYS A 126 11.83 -2.37 -3.19
N THR A 127 10.90 -2.73 -2.31
CA THR A 127 9.49 -2.36 -2.45
C THR A 127 9.28 -0.85 -2.45
N LEU A 128 9.94 -0.12 -1.55
CA LEU A 128 9.87 1.34 -1.49
C LEU A 128 10.46 2.01 -2.73
N ASN A 129 11.52 1.45 -3.31
CA ASN A 129 12.07 1.95 -4.56
C ASN A 129 11.10 1.77 -5.74
N GLU A 130 10.37 0.66 -5.80
CA GLU A 130 9.31 0.44 -6.80
C GLU A 130 8.12 1.41 -6.58
N ILE A 131 7.68 1.60 -5.35
CA ILE A 131 6.66 2.61 -4.99
C ILE A 131 7.11 4.00 -5.47
N ARG A 132 8.37 4.37 -5.17
CA ARG A 132 8.94 5.63 -5.61
C ARG A 132 9.03 5.74 -7.14
N ARG A 133 9.39 4.66 -7.84
CA ARG A 133 9.52 4.64 -9.30
C ARG A 133 8.18 4.94 -9.98
N VAL A 134 7.09 4.30 -9.56
CA VAL A 134 5.77 4.44 -10.19
C VAL A 134 5.05 5.74 -9.80
N ALA A 135 5.41 6.35 -8.68
CA ALA A 135 4.86 7.61 -8.21
C ALA A 135 5.32 8.79 -9.08
N LYS A 136 4.46 9.77 -9.34
CA LYS A 136 4.81 11.06 -9.97
C LYS A 136 5.77 11.87 -9.10
N GLU A 137 6.39 12.90 -9.66
CA GLU A 137 7.32 13.77 -8.91
C GLU A 137 6.69 14.37 -7.65
N ASN A 138 5.51 14.93 -7.76
CA ASN A 138 4.78 15.54 -6.65
C ASN A 138 3.72 14.60 -6.04
N ALA A 139 3.91 13.28 -6.19
CA ALA A 139 2.97 12.32 -5.66
C ALA A 139 2.93 12.31 -4.14
N VAL A 140 1.75 12.07 -3.62
CA VAL A 140 1.56 11.71 -2.21
C VAL A 140 1.78 10.20 -2.07
N ILE A 141 2.71 9.81 -1.23
CA ILE A 141 3.07 8.43 -0.97
C ILE A 141 2.75 8.12 0.50
N VAL A 142 1.87 7.15 0.74
CA VAL A 142 1.51 6.73 2.09
C VAL A 142 2.06 5.33 2.35
N VAL A 143 2.87 5.20 3.39
CA VAL A 143 3.45 3.91 3.81
C VAL A 143 3.14 3.66 5.27
N THR A 144 2.79 2.42 5.61
CA THR A 144 2.62 2.02 7.00
C THR A 144 3.65 0.97 7.40
N GLY A 145 4.21 1.11 8.62
CA GLY A 145 5.10 0.15 9.23
C GLY A 145 4.55 -0.35 10.58
N MET A 146 4.39 -1.67 10.74
CA MET A 146 3.90 -2.21 12.02
C MET A 146 4.92 -2.02 13.13
N LYS A 147 4.52 -1.51 14.30
CA LYS A 147 5.38 -1.30 15.49
C LYS A 147 6.04 -2.59 15.99
N LYS A 148 5.45 -3.75 15.74
CA LYS A 148 6.05 -5.06 16.04
C LYS A 148 7.20 -5.46 15.10
N ALA A 149 7.31 -4.82 13.94
CA ALA A 149 8.32 -5.12 12.92
C ALA A 149 9.40 -4.03 12.82
N PHE A 150 9.07 -2.80 13.19
CA PHE A 150 9.97 -1.65 13.08
C PHE A 150 9.96 -0.83 14.37
N THR A 151 11.11 -0.33 14.77
CA THR A 151 11.20 0.83 15.67
C THR A 151 10.83 2.10 14.88
N LEU A 152 10.50 3.19 15.55
CA LEU A 152 10.22 4.47 14.91
C LEU A 152 11.42 4.93 14.07
N GLU A 153 12.60 4.98 14.67
CA GLU A 153 13.84 5.37 14.01
C GLU A 153 14.19 4.48 12.80
N GLY A 154 14.01 3.15 12.95
CA GLY A 154 14.24 2.20 11.86
C GLY A 154 13.26 2.40 10.69
N PHE A 155 12.00 2.71 10.98
CA PHE A 155 11.00 3.01 9.97
C PHE A 155 11.31 4.34 9.23
N GLU A 156 11.63 5.40 9.98
CA GLU A 156 12.02 6.68 9.38
C GLU A 156 13.32 6.56 8.56
N GLY A 157 14.30 5.82 9.07
CA GLY A 157 15.56 5.55 8.36
C GLY A 157 15.32 4.85 7.03
N LEU A 158 14.46 3.80 7.03
CA LEU A 158 14.08 3.07 5.82
C LEU A 158 13.42 3.96 4.75
N LEU A 159 12.54 4.88 5.16
CA LEU A 159 11.91 5.83 4.25
C LEU A 159 12.93 6.83 3.68
N ARG A 160 13.83 7.35 4.53
CA ARG A 160 14.89 8.26 4.12
C ARG A 160 15.86 7.62 3.12
N ASP A 161 16.27 6.38 3.37
CA ASP A 161 17.16 5.62 2.48
C ASP A 161 16.50 5.37 1.10
N ALA A 162 15.17 5.20 1.08
CA ALA A 162 14.39 5.12 -0.14
C ALA A 162 14.14 6.50 -0.80
N ARG A 163 14.74 7.59 -0.29
CA ARG A 163 14.55 8.97 -0.76
C ARG A 163 13.09 9.42 -0.74
N LEU A 164 12.40 9.08 0.35
CA LEU A 164 11.04 9.52 0.66
C LEU A 164 11.09 10.51 1.82
N GLY A 165 10.75 11.77 1.57
CA GLY A 165 10.63 12.81 2.59
C GLY A 165 9.31 12.71 3.33
N ILE A 166 9.36 12.58 4.65
CA ILE A 166 8.18 12.50 5.50
C ILE A 166 7.55 13.88 5.65
N ILE A 167 6.31 14.03 5.21
CA ILE A 167 5.49 15.24 5.37
C ILE A 167 4.75 15.18 6.72
N SER A 168 4.18 14.02 7.04
CA SER A 168 3.52 13.80 8.33
C SER A 168 3.69 12.35 8.77
N LEU A 169 3.69 12.14 10.08
CA LEU A 169 3.83 10.83 10.70
C LEU A 169 2.81 10.72 11.84
N ARG A 170 1.98 9.69 11.78
CA ARG A 170 0.96 9.39 12.79
C ARG A 170 1.19 8.00 13.34
N TYR A 171 1.12 7.85 14.65
CA TYR A 171 1.28 6.55 15.30
C TYR A 171 0.60 6.47 16.68
N GLU A 172 0.06 7.58 17.18
CA GLU A 172 -0.69 7.58 18.43
C GLU A 172 -1.95 6.73 18.28
N SER A 173 -2.24 5.91 19.26
CA SER A 173 -3.39 5.00 19.28
C SER A 173 -3.45 3.97 18.15
N LEU A 174 -2.40 3.87 17.31
CA LEU A 174 -2.28 2.89 16.24
C LEU A 174 -1.24 1.82 16.56
N LYS A 175 -1.43 0.60 16.06
CA LYS A 175 -0.43 -0.49 16.12
C LYS A 175 0.69 -0.34 15.08
N CYS A 176 0.65 0.73 14.30
CA CYS A 176 1.62 1.02 13.24
C CYS A 176 1.97 2.50 13.20
N TYR A 177 3.05 2.80 12.50
CA TYR A 177 3.38 4.11 12.00
C TYR A 177 2.66 4.32 10.67
N VAL A 178 2.11 5.51 10.43
CA VAL A 178 1.50 5.91 9.16
C VAL A 178 2.24 7.15 8.69
N ALA A 179 3.08 7.00 7.68
CA ALA A 179 3.84 8.09 7.09
C ALA A 179 3.21 8.55 5.78
N VAL A 180 3.00 9.86 5.67
CA VAL A 180 2.70 10.54 4.41
C VAL A 180 4.00 11.15 3.91
N CYS A 181 4.40 10.79 2.71
CA CYS A 181 5.69 11.13 2.13
C CYS A 181 5.54 11.75 0.74
N THR A 182 6.62 12.37 0.29
CA THR A 182 6.84 12.77 -1.10
C THR A 182 8.24 12.33 -1.55
N LYS A 183 8.51 12.36 -2.87
CA LYS A 183 9.87 12.11 -3.35
C LYS A 183 10.82 13.22 -2.95
N ILE A 184 12.06 12.87 -2.58
CA ILE A 184 13.16 13.81 -2.43
C ILE A 184 14.02 13.74 -3.69
N TYR A 185 14.33 14.91 -4.25
CA TYR A 185 15.30 15.10 -5.35
C TYR A 185 16.54 15.77 -4.77
N HIS A 186 17.67 15.29 -5.18
CA HIS A 186 18.97 15.93 -4.96
C HIS A 186 19.48 16.45 -6.27
#